data_0c1d3d59c92f7b8a088265f0f310e759
#
_entry.id   0c1d3d59c92f7b8a088265f0f310e759
#
_cell.length_a   1.000
_cell.length_b   1.000
_cell.length_c   1.000
_cell.angle_alpha   90.00
_cell.angle_beta   90.00
_cell.angle_gamma   90.00
#
_symmetry.space_group_name_H-M   'P 1'
#
loop_
_entity.id
_entity.type
_entity.pdbx_description
1 polymer ?
#
loop_
_entity_poly.entity_id
_entity_poly.type
_entity_poly.pdbx_seq_one_letter_code
_entity_poly.pdbx_strand_id
1 'polypeptide(L)'
;MISINNVVNVSLSSVSASLSEYNVGNLMIVTDETPTVLNPSDIMIYADSTSVASDFGAGSKISEQANVVFAQAPNILSSGGRLLVGRPKLVSATAGFEALTGDIDLDAIKLISDGCIDISVDGGASSQITSLNFTSATSKEDVYNILSVGLVGISGISVSIDEGIMVIKSTTTGASSSVVLSAGTGTGTDISTALDIAQDQQVSGTDSRAETPSETFLRLFGSAYFGGFIWIPSISDSDFMSLATAVQGKNCMMFKAVSSIADVTSGVGFKIKNQSLSHTRILYSSKNSDQSLASAYASYLLSTNFRGSNTAMTMHLKTLSGIEADDSINDTVLQTLVSNGVDSYLYVAGLPKVWTTSANIYSDEVLNQIWFANSIEVAGFNCLAQTGSKIPQTEYGMSLLKSAYETICLQAVANGVAGAGKWTISQTFGDPSVFKSSIASYGYYIYSAPISSQSVADREDRKAPLVQIAIKFTGAIHSTDVLILVNR
;
A
#
# COMPACT_ATOMS: atom_id res chain seq x y z
N MET A 1 -35.29 -2.51 -45.99
CA MET A 1 -35.47 -3.42 -44.84
C MET A 1 -35.55 -2.56 -43.61
N ILE A 2 -36.66 -2.59 -42.87
CA ILE A 2 -36.84 -1.78 -41.64
C ILE A 2 -36.12 -2.53 -40.53
N SER A 3 -35.27 -1.83 -39.77
CA SER A 3 -34.48 -2.42 -38.64
C SER A 3 -35.43 -2.83 -37.52
N ILE A 4 -35.18 -3.98 -36.89
CA ILE A 4 -35.92 -4.46 -35.71
C ILE A 4 -35.83 -3.45 -34.55
N ASN A 5 -34.80 -2.59 -34.50
CA ASN A 5 -34.67 -1.53 -33.51
C ASN A 5 -35.77 -0.47 -33.56
N ASN A 6 -36.49 -0.38 -34.69
CA ASN A 6 -37.68 0.49 -34.81
C ASN A 6 -38.95 -0.11 -34.15
N VAL A 7 -38.90 -1.38 -33.79
CA VAL A 7 -40.01 -2.11 -33.16
C VAL A 7 -39.69 -2.42 -31.68
N VAL A 8 -38.45 -2.76 -31.39
CA VAL A 8 -37.93 -3.05 -30.02
C VAL A 8 -36.63 -2.34 -29.83
N ASN A 9 -36.61 -1.33 -28.98
CA ASN A 9 -35.39 -0.66 -28.56
C ASN A 9 -35.02 -1.14 -27.15
N VAL A 10 -33.92 -1.91 -27.04
CA VAL A 10 -33.39 -2.37 -25.76
C VAL A 10 -32.20 -1.49 -25.41
N SER A 11 -32.37 -0.57 -24.48
CA SER A 11 -31.27 0.14 -23.84
C SER A 11 -30.88 -0.61 -22.57
N LEU A 12 -29.74 -1.28 -22.59
CA LEU A 12 -29.15 -1.88 -21.39
C LEU A 12 -28.33 -0.81 -20.67
N SER A 13 -28.89 -0.25 -19.59
CA SER A 13 -28.15 0.57 -18.64
C SER A 13 -27.79 -0.31 -17.46
N SER A 14 -26.55 -0.85 -17.43
CA SER A 14 -26.03 -1.50 -16.25
C SER A 14 -25.29 -0.45 -15.40
N VAL A 15 -25.96 0.11 -14.43
CA VAL A 15 -25.30 0.78 -13.33
C VAL A 15 -24.85 -0.34 -12.40
N SER A 16 -23.56 -0.72 -12.49
CA SER A 16 -22.98 -1.66 -11.54
C SER A 16 -22.87 -0.97 -10.17
N ALA A 17 -23.79 -1.27 -9.28
CA ALA A 17 -23.70 -0.88 -7.87
C ALA A 17 -22.72 -1.78 -7.08
N SER A 18 -22.01 -2.69 -7.77
CA SER A 18 -21.05 -3.59 -7.17
C SER A 18 -19.63 -3.03 -7.26
N LEU A 19 -18.87 -3.19 -6.18
CA LEU A 19 -17.43 -3.03 -6.24
C LEU A 19 -16.87 -4.16 -7.10
N SER A 20 -16.11 -3.83 -8.15
CA SER A 20 -15.36 -4.86 -8.89
C SER A 20 -14.22 -5.37 -8.03
N GLU A 21 -13.92 -6.67 -8.11
CA GLU A 21 -12.68 -7.20 -7.54
C GLU A 21 -11.50 -6.40 -8.04
N TYR A 22 -10.61 -6.02 -7.13
CA TYR A 22 -9.34 -5.44 -7.50
C TYR A 22 -8.54 -6.47 -8.30
N ASN A 23 -8.04 -6.09 -9.47
CA ASN A 23 -7.28 -7.03 -10.27
C ASN A 23 -5.85 -7.16 -9.74
N VAL A 24 -5.56 -8.26 -9.03
CA VAL A 24 -4.21 -8.58 -8.53
C VAL A 24 -3.19 -8.78 -9.65
N GLY A 25 -3.63 -8.97 -10.90
CA GLY A 25 -2.77 -9.06 -12.07
C GLY A 25 -2.20 -7.73 -12.57
N ASN A 26 -2.64 -6.58 -12.03
CA ASN A 26 -2.08 -5.28 -12.38
C ASN A 26 -0.64 -5.18 -11.83
N LEU A 27 0.29 -4.73 -12.69
CA LEU A 27 1.68 -4.46 -12.33
C LEU A 27 1.96 -2.97 -12.42
N MET A 28 2.35 -2.34 -11.32
CA MET A 28 2.82 -0.97 -11.27
C MET A 28 4.35 -0.95 -11.41
N ILE A 29 4.85 -0.17 -12.35
CA ILE A 29 6.29 0.14 -12.47
C ILE A 29 6.47 1.65 -12.29
N VAL A 30 7.37 2.02 -11.38
CA VAL A 30 7.73 3.43 -11.17
C VAL A 30 9.02 3.76 -11.88
N THR A 31 8.99 4.86 -12.63
CA THR A 31 10.14 5.43 -13.35
C THR A 31 10.30 6.92 -13.01
N ASP A 32 11.51 7.44 -13.13
CA ASP A 32 11.83 8.87 -13.06
C ASP A 32 11.85 9.54 -14.46
N GLU A 33 11.66 8.75 -15.51
CA GLU A 33 11.65 9.24 -16.89
C GLU A 33 10.39 10.05 -17.18
N THR A 34 10.54 11.12 -17.96
CA THR A 34 9.45 12.02 -18.33
C THR A 34 8.80 11.56 -19.62
N PRO A 35 7.48 11.34 -19.65
CA PRO A 35 6.78 11.02 -20.89
C PRO A 35 6.75 12.22 -21.82
N THR A 36 6.67 11.96 -23.11
CA THR A 36 6.56 12.97 -24.17
C THR A 36 5.15 13.53 -24.31
N VAL A 37 4.17 12.90 -23.67
CA VAL A 37 2.75 13.32 -23.71
C VAL A 37 2.56 14.58 -22.89
N LEU A 38 1.79 15.54 -23.43
CA LEU A 38 1.40 16.74 -22.71
C LEU A 38 0.40 16.42 -21.59
N ASN A 39 0.66 16.94 -20.39
CA ASN A 39 -0.19 16.73 -19.19
C ASN A 39 -0.47 15.25 -18.90
N PRO A 40 0.56 14.43 -18.67
CA PRO A 40 0.36 13.01 -18.41
C PRO A 40 -0.46 12.78 -17.13
N SER A 41 -1.31 11.75 -17.15
CA SER A 41 -2.00 11.29 -15.96
C SER A 41 -1.00 10.85 -14.89
N ASP A 42 -1.41 10.90 -13.63
CA ASP A 42 -0.59 10.46 -12.49
C ASP A 42 -0.21 8.97 -12.60
N ILE A 43 -1.15 8.17 -13.10
CA ILE A 43 -0.95 6.76 -13.46
C ILE A 43 -1.34 6.60 -14.92
N MET A 44 -0.40 6.11 -15.73
CA MET A 44 -0.62 5.76 -17.13
C MET A 44 -0.82 4.25 -17.24
N ILE A 45 -1.82 3.81 -18.02
CA ILE A 45 -2.26 2.42 -18.08
C ILE A 45 -2.05 1.88 -19.49
N TYR A 46 -1.38 0.73 -19.60
CA TYR A 46 -0.97 0.14 -20.86
C TYR A 46 -1.39 -1.34 -20.97
N ALA A 47 -1.69 -1.74 -22.21
CA ALA A 47 -1.98 -3.11 -22.57
C ALA A 47 -0.92 -3.72 -23.52
N ASP A 48 0.06 -2.93 -23.96
CA ASP A 48 1.14 -3.35 -24.85
C ASP A 48 2.37 -2.45 -24.67
N SER A 49 3.54 -2.94 -25.10
CA SER A 49 4.81 -2.22 -25.00
C SER A 49 4.97 -1.11 -26.03
N THR A 50 4.29 -1.20 -27.17
CA THR A 50 4.39 -0.20 -28.24
C THR A 50 3.80 1.14 -27.78
N SER A 51 2.70 1.09 -27.06
CA SER A 51 2.08 2.29 -26.45
C SER A 51 3.01 2.94 -25.41
N VAL A 52 3.73 2.15 -24.60
CA VAL A 52 4.74 2.68 -23.66
C VAL A 52 5.89 3.34 -24.42
N ALA A 53 6.38 2.69 -25.48
CA ALA A 53 7.46 3.23 -26.31
C ALA A 53 7.04 4.53 -27.04
N SER A 54 5.78 4.67 -27.41
CA SER A 54 5.23 5.90 -27.99
C SER A 54 5.27 7.05 -26.98
N ASP A 55 4.94 6.78 -25.73
CA ASP A 55 4.80 7.81 -24.70
C ASP A 55 6.13 8.18 -24.02
N PHE A 56 7.07 7.25 -23.89
CA PHE A 56 8.35 7.45 -23.20
C PHE A 56 9.58 7.40 -24.12
N GLY A 57 9.40 6.97 -25.36
CA GLY A 57 10.51 6.70 -26.30
C GLY A 57 10.96 5.25 -26.24
N ALA A 58 11.30 4.67 -27.40
CA ALA A 58 11.65 3.26 -27.54
C ALA A 58 12.93 2.83 -26.76
N GLY A 59 13.84 3.79 -26.48
CA GLY A 59 15.09 3.54 -25.74
C GLY A 59 14.99 3.93 -24.26
N SER A 60 13.81 4.22 -23.73
CA SER A 60 13.63 4.53 -22.31
C SER A 60 13.67 3.24 -21.47
N LYS A 61 14.15 3.33 -20.23
CA LYS A 61 14.19 2.19 -19.31
C LYS A 61 12.81 1.58 -19.10
N ILE A 62 11.77 2.43 -18.98
CA ILE A 62 10.41 1.93 -18.81
C ILE A 62 9.91 1.16 -20.05
N SER A 63 10.28 1.58 -21.28
CA SER A 63 9.93 0.86 -22.50
C SER A 63 10.64 -0.50 -22.59
N GLU A 64 11.91 -0.58 -22.16
CA GLU A 64 12.64 -1.84 -22.06
C GLU A 64 11.94 -2.79 -21.05
N GLN A 65 11.56 -2.29 -19.88
CA GLN A 65 10.81 -3.10 -18.91
C GLN A 65 9.44 -3.54 -19.45
N ALA A 66 8.71 -2.66 -20.14
CA ALA A 66 7.43 -3.00 -20.75
C ALA A 66 7.58 -4.10 -21.81
N ASN A 67 8.64 -4.06 -22.64
CA ASN A 67 8.94 -5.13 -23.60
C ASN A 67 9.11 -6.47 -22.89
N VAL A 68 9.84 -6.50 -21.78
CA VAL A 68 10.05 -7.70 -20.97
C VAL A 68 8.74 -8.20 -20.35
N VAL A 69 7.92 -7.30 -19.80
CA VAL A 69 6.62 -7.63 -19.20
C VAL A 69 5.69 -8.30 -20.20
N PHE A 70 5.53 -7.71 -21.39
CA PHE A 70 4.61 -8.23 -22.41
C PHE A 70 5.16 -9.39 -23.22
N ALA A 71 6.48 -9.63 -23.20
CA ALA A 71 7.10 -10.79 -23.85
C ALA A 71 6.88 -12.11 -23.10
N GLN A 72 6.43 -12.08 -21.85
CA GLN A 72 6.19 -13.31 -21.09
C GLN A 72 4.98 -14.08 -21.65
N ALA A 73 5.04 -15.41 -21.57
CA ALA A 73 3.97 -16.31 -22.00
C ALA A 73 3.73 -17.40 -20.92
N PRO A 74 2.69 -17.24 -20.07
CA PRO A 74 1.70 -16.14 -20.00
C PRO A 74 2.27 -14.84 -19.42
N ASN A 75 1.57 -13.72 -19.68
CA ASN A 75 1.89 -12.41 -19.08
C ASN A 75 0.66 -11.85 -18.33
N ILE A 76 0.79 -10.67 -17.74
CA ILE A 76 -0.26 -10.00 -16.95
C ILE A 76 -1.62 -9.89 -17.65
N LEU A 77 -1.67 -9.85 -18.98
CA LEU A 77 -2.93 -9.78 -19.73
C LEU A 77 -3.76 -11.06 -19.59
N SER A 78 -3.12 -12.20 -19.33
CA SER A 78 -3.79 -13.50 -19.16
C SER A 78 -4.70 -13.53 -17.92
N SER A 79 -4.39 -12.75 -16.89
CA SER A 79 -5.24 -12.54 -15.71
C SER A 79 -6.19 -11.34 -15.86
N GLY A 80 -6.21 -10.68 -17.04
CA GLY A 80 -6.92 -9.42 -17.26
C GLY A 80 -6.21 -8.19 -16.68
N GLY A 81 -4.96 -8.34 -16.24
CA GLY A 81 -4.14 -7.26 -15.68
C GLY A 81 -3.70 -6.24 -16.73
N ARG A 82 -3.11 -5.15 -16.24
CA ARG A 82 -2.54 -4.07 -17.04
C ARG A 82 -1.20 -3.66 -16.46
N LEU A 83 -0.35 -3.09 -17.30
CA LEU A 83 0.85 -2.39 -16.85
C LEU A 83 0.46 -0.95 -16.49
N LEU A 84 0.73 -0.57 -15.26
CA LEU A 84 0.56 0.78 -14.75
C LEU A 84 1.93 1.41 -14.63
N VAL A 85 2.07 2.64 -15.08
CA VAL A 85 3.32 3.41 -14.96
C VAL A 85 3.05 4.65 -14.13
N GLY A 86 3.80 4.81 -13.05
CA GLY A 86 3.74 5.95 -12.15
C GLY A 86 5.10 6.64 -12.02
N ARG A 87 5.11 7.84 -11.44
CA ARG A 87 6.33 8.63 -11.23
C ARG A 87 6.31 9.31 -9.86
N PRO A 88 7.48 9.51 -9.24
CA PRO A 88 7.58 10.39 -8.07
C PRO A 88 7.10 11.81 -8.42
N LYS A 89 6.46 12.47 -7.48
CA LYS A 89 6.05 13.88 -7.58
C LYS A 89 6.98 14.79 -6.79
N LEU A 90 6.91 16.06 -7.10
CA LEU A 90 7.50 17.09 -6.28
C LEU A 90 6.54 17.42 -5.13
N VAL A 91 7.00 17.28 -3.90
CA VAL A 91 6.32 17.78 -2.71
C VAL A 91 6.66 19.27 -2.62
N SER A 92 5.63 20.10 -2.61
CA SER A 92 5.82 21.54 -2.52
C SER A 92 6.42 21.94 -1.17
N ALA A 93 7.21 23.00 -1.17
CA ALA A 93 7.69 23.63 0.05
C ALA A 93 6.50 24.03 0.95
N THR A 94 6.65 23.85 2.25
CA THR A 94 5.66 24.28 3.24
C THR A 94 6.12 25.51 4.01
N ALA A 95 5.17 26.30 4.49
CA ALA A 95 5.46 27.39 5.39
C ALA A 95 5.49 26.91 6.85
N GLY A 96 6.38 27.50 7.63
CA GLY A 96 6.39 27.31 9.09
C GLY A 96 5.21 28.01 9.75
N PHE A 97 4.76 27.46 10.87
CA PHE A 97 3.66 28.03 11.64
C PHE A 97 3.83 27.76 13.15
N GLU A 98 3.11 28.57 13.94
CA GLU A 98 2.87 28.32 15.34
C GLU A 98 1.37 28.28 15.58
N ALA A 99 0.89 27.22 16.23
CA ALA A 99 -0.50 27.03 16.60
C ALA A 99 -0.64 27.12 18.13
N LEU A 100 -1.50 28.02 18.60
CA LEU A 100 -1.72 28.25 20.03
C LEU A 100 -2.57 27.10 20.59
N THR A 101 -1.92 26.03 20.92
CA THR A 101 -2.52 24.81 21.49
C THR A 101 -2.48 24.78 23.00
N GLY A 102 -1.76 25.72 23.62
CA GLY A 102 -1.68 25.92 25.09
C GLY A 102 -3.02 26.19 25.73
N ASP A 103 -3.09 25.95 27.02
CA ASP A 103 -4.32 26.19 27.80
C ASP A 103 -4.30 27.62 28.35
N ILE A 104 -5.03 28.52 27.70
CA ILE A 104 -5.06 29.95 28.06
C ILE A 104 -5.66 30.14 29.46
N ASP A 105 -4.89 30.74 30.35
CA ASP A 105 -5.37 31.16 31.66
C ASP A 105 -6.22 32.44 31.51
N LEU A 106 -7.54 32.26 31.31
CA LEU A 106 -8.48 33.35 31.14
C LEU A 106 -8.59 34.24 32.43
N ASP A 107 -8.32 33.69 33.60
CA ASP A 107 -8.41 34.47 34.84
C ASP A 107 -7.19 35.35 35.03
N ALA A 108 -6.05 34.93 34.62
CA ALA A 108 -4.82 35.72 34.61
C ALA A 108 -4.81 36.76 33.47
N ILE A 109 -5.14 36.37 32.26
CA ILE A 109 -4.99 37.24 31.08
C ILE A 109 -5.96 38.40 31.06
N LYS A 110 -7.20 38.23 31.54
CA LYS A 110 -8.20 39.33 31.63
C LYS A 110 -7.84 40.44 32.61
N LEU A 111 -6.84 40.26 33.48
CA LEU A 111 -6.32 41.31 34.38
C LEU A 111 -5.29 42.21 33.68
N ILE A 112 -4.88 41.84 32.48
CA ILE A 112 -3.83 42.55 31.75
C ILE A 112 -4.45 43.59 30.80
N SER A 113 -4.17 44.85 31.08
CA SER A 113 -4.61 46.00 30.28
C SER A 113 -3.56 46.54 29.31
N ASP A 114 -2.31 46.12 29.50
CA ASP A 114 -1.16 46.53 28.68
C ASP A 114 -0.25 45.29 28.50
N GLY A 115 -0.71 44.34 27.70
CA GLY A 115 0.01 43.09 27.40
C GLY A 115 1.06 43.25 26.32
N CYS A 116 2.14 42.49 26.44
CA CYS A 116 3.17 42.37 25.37
C CYS A 116 3.58 40.93 25.14
N ILE A 117 3.95 40.64 23.88
CA ILE A 117 4.54 39.38 23.42
C ILE A 117 5.47 39.67 22.24
N ASP A 118 6.48 38.87 22.09
CA ASP A 118 7.42 38.99 21.01
C ASP A 118 7.17 37.91 19.93
N ILE A 119 7.34 38.25 18.68
CA ILE A 119 7.23 37.32 17.55
C ILE A 119 8.45 37.41 16.64
N SER A 120 9.03 36.28 16.29
CA SER A 120 10.06 36.15 15.27
C SER A 120 9.50 35.43 14.06
N VAL A 121 9.77 35.94 12.86
CA VAL A 121 9.32 35.36 11.60
C VAL A 121 10.55 35.03 10.76
N ASP A 122 10.63 33.80 10.24
CA ASP A 122 11.68 33.30 9.36
C ASP A 122 13.10 33.49 9.92
N GLY A 123 13.26 33.33 11.24
CA GLY A 123 14.52 33.54 11.92
C GLY A 123 15.01 35.00 11.97
N GLY A 124 14.14 35.93 11.58
CA GLY A 124 14.42 37.36 11.66
C GLY A 124 14.47 37.89 13.09
N ALA A 125 14.82 39.19 13.23
CA ALA A 125 14.77 39.85 14.53
C ALA A 125 13.35 39.81 15.11
N SER A 126 13.26 39.64 16.44
CA SER A 126 11.98 39.63 17.13
C SER A 126 11.29 40.99 17.03
N SER A 127 10.02 40.96 16.70
CA SER A 127 9.14 42.12 16.67
C SER A 127 8.27 42.10 17.93
N GLN A 128 8.17 43.24 18.61
CA GLN A 128 7.41 43.38 19.81
C GLN A 128 5.95 43.79 19.50
N ILE A 129 5.02 43.05 20.05
CA ILE A 129 3.59 43.35 20.04
C ILE A 129 3.25 43.89 21.43
N THR A 130 2.78 45.10 21.52
CA THR A 130 2.53 45.80 22.80
C THR A 130 1.12 46.39 22.85
N SER A 131 0.72 46.90 24.00
CA SER A 131 -0.57 47.56 24.20
C SER A 131 -1.78 46.65 23.98
N LEU A 132 -1.62 45.33 24.24
CA LEU A 132 -2.71 44.36 24.17
C LEU A 132 -3.58 44.45 25.41
N ASN A 133 -4.85 44.82 25.26
CA ASN A 133 -5.79 44.99 26.35
C ASN A 133 -6.80 43.81 26.36
N PHE A 134 -6.66 42.95 27.35
CA PHE A 134 -7.50 41.77 27.53
C PHE A 134 -8.61 41.94 28.56
N THR A 135 -8.80 43.12 29.14
CA THR A 135 -9.77 43.35 30.23
C THR A 135 -11.22 43.08 29.82
N SER A 136 -11.53 43.09 28.54
CA SER A 136 -12.85 42.73 27.98
C SER A 136 -12.96 41.26 27.53
N ALA A 137 -11.90 40.48 27.61
CA ALA A 137 -11.92 39.09 27.13
C ALA A 137 -12.72 38.22 28.12
N THR A 138 -13.66 37.46 27.58
CA THR A 138 -14.51 36.51 28.33
C THR A 138 -14.36 35.07 27.83
N SER A 139 -13.71 34.89 26.69
CA SER A 139 -13.50 33.60 26.04
C SER A 139 -12.10 33.51 25.41
N LYS A 140 -11.68 32.29 25.07
CA LYS A 140 -10.47 32.04 24.31
C LYS A 140 -10.50 32.74 22.95
N GLU A 141 -11.67 32.79 22.31
CA GLU A 141 -11.88 33.46 21.04
C GLU A 141 -11.67 34.99 21.14
N ASP A 142 -12.10 35.62 22.25
CA ASP A 142 -11.84 37.07 22.50
C ASP A 142 -10.33 37.33 22.59
N VAL A 143 -9.59 36.45 23.28
CA VAL A 143 -8.13 36.53 23.37
C VAL A 143 -7.48 36.45 21.98
N TYR A 144 -7.91 35.50 21.15
CA TYR A 144 -7.41 35.36 19.80
C TYR A 144 -7.73 36.57 18.91
N ASN A 145 -8.91 37.15 19.04
CA ASN A 145 -9.30 38.35 18.33
C ASN A 145 -8.40 39.54 18.70
N ILE A 146 -8.10 39.73 19.99
CA ILE A 146 -7.20 40.80 20.47
C ILE A 146 -5.78 40.58 19.94
N LEU A 147 -5.27 39.35 20.02
CA LEU A 147 -3.96 38.98 19.47
C LEU A 147 -3.90 39.23 17.96
N SER A 148 -4.92 38.81 17.20
CA SER A 148 -4.95 38.97 15.76
C SER A 148 -4.91 40.45 15.35
N VAL A 149 -5.56 41.34 16.09
CA VAL A 149 -5.47 42.80 15.89
C VAL A 149 -4.05 43.31 16.16
N GLY A 150 -3.40 42.84 17.21
CA GLY A 150 -2.01 43.18 17.52
C GLY A 150 -1.02 42.69 16.47
N LEU A 151 -1.31 41.59 15.79
CA LEU A 151 -0.49 40.98 14.75
C LEU A 151 -0.63 41.66 13.38
N VAL A 152 -1.63 42.53 13.15
CA VAL A 152 -1.87 43.18 11.84
C VAL A 152 -0.66 43.97 11.34
N GLY A 153 0.20 44.50 12.21
CA GLY A 153 1.41 45.24 11.81
C GLY A 153 2.62 44.38 11.50
N ILE A 154 2.56 43.07 11.72
CA ILE A 154 3.67 42.15 11.53
C ILE A 154 3.67 41.70 10.06
N SER A 155 4.76 41.99 9.36
CA SER A 155 4.94 41.58 7.95
C SER A 155 5.37 40.10 7.88
N GLY A 156 4.99 39.41 6.81
CA GLY A 156 5.46 38.07 6.53
C GLY A 156 4.66 36.95 7.24
N ILE A 157 3.52 37.27 7.87
CA ILE A 157 2.63 36.28 8.48
C ILE A 157 1.20 36.33 7.92
N SER A 158 0.48 35.24 8.09
CA SER A 158 -0.97 35.12 7.98
C SER A 158 -1.53 34.49 9.26
N VAL A 159 -2.69 34.97 9.69
CA VAL A 159 -3.33 34.52 10.92
C VAL A 159 -4.69 33.91 10.55
N SER A 160 -4.97 32.73 11.07
CA SER A 160 -6.27 32.06 10.95
C SER A 160 -6.68 31.46 12.28
N ILE A 161 -7.99 31.21 12.45
CA ILE A 161 -8.53 30.43 13.58
C ILE A 161 -9.20 29.21 12.96
N ASP A 162 -8.59 28.05 13.15
CA ASP A 162 -9.04 26.79 12.61
C ASP A 162 -9.46 25.87 13.77
N GLU A 163 -10.69 25.35 13.74
CA GLU A 163 -11.25 24.48 14.79
C GLU A 163 -11.10 25.02 16.23
N GLY A 164 -11.12 26.36 16.40
CA GLY A 164 -10.96 27.01 17.72
C GLY A 164 -9.52 27.13 18.19
N ILE A 165 -8.54 26.92 17.32
CA ILE A 165 -7.10 27.12 17.55
C ILE A 165 -6.61 28.27 16.65
N MET A 166 -5.91 29.22 17.21
CA MET A 166 -5.27 30.29 16.46
C MET A 166 -3.96 29.74 15.84
N VAL A 167 -3.83 29.89 14.51
CA VAL A 167 -2.63 29.51 13.76
C VAL A 167 -2.01 30.75 13.14
N ILE A 168 -0.75 31.00 13.46
CA ILE A 168 0.07 32.07 12.91
C ILE A 168 1.08 31.41 11.95
N LYS A 169 0.98 31.68 10.66
CA LYS A 169 1.75 31.01 9.63
C LYS A 169 2.61 32.03 8.86
N SER A 170 3.86 31.68 8.58
CA SER A 170 4.68 32.50 7.67
C SER A 170 4.09 32.53 6.26
N THR A 171 4.26 33.63 5.56
CA THR A 171 3.89 33.75 4.14
C THR A 171 4.97 33.24 3.21
N THR A 172 6.17 32.96 3.70
CA THR A 172 7.25 32.30 2.97
C THR A 172 7.17 30.77 3.15
N THR A 173 7.84 30.03 2.29
CA THR A 173 7.95 28.58 2.35
C THR A 173 9.42 28.19 2.34
N GLY A 174 9.72 26.96 2.80
CA GLY A 174 11.08 26.42 2.84
C GLY A 174 11.56 26.15 4.25
N ALA A 175 12.70 25.49 4.37
CA ALA A 175 13.25 25.08 5.66
C ALA A 175 13.61 26.24 6.60
N SER A 176 13.83 27.44 6.05
CA SER A 176 14.05 28.66 6.82
C SER A 176 12.77 29.34 7.29
N SER A 177 11.61 28.91 6.79
CA SER A 177 10.31 29.48 7.17
C SER A 177 9.93 29.01 8.57
N SER A 178 9.64 29.96 9.46
CA SER A 178 9.25 29.71 10.85
C SER A 178 8.47 30.86 11.43
N VAL A 179 7.64 30.57 12.41
CA VAL A 179 7.02 31.57 13.29
C VAL A 179 7.29 31.11 14.72
N VAL A 180 7.73 32.00 15.56
CA VAL A 180 8.05 31.73 16.97
C VAL A 180 7.52 32.86 17.83
N LEU A 181 6.61 32.54 18.73
CA LEU A 181 6.23 33.40 19.83
C LEU A 181 7.20 33.24 21.01
N SER A 182 7.51 34.30 21.69
CA SER A 182 8.38 34.30 22.86
C SER A 182 7.92 35.32 23.88
N ALA A 183 8.47 35.22 25.09
CA ALA A 183 8.19 36.16 26.17
C ALA A 183 8.37 37.61 25.72
N GLY A 184 7.41 38.46 26.07
CA GLY A 184 7.43 39.87 25.70
C GLY A 184 8.57 40.61 26.39
N THR A 185 9.45 41.25 25.57
CA THR A 185 10.55 42.09 26.07
C THR A 185 10.24 43.57 26.00
N GLY A 186 9.07 43.95 25.49
CA GLY A 186 8.60 45.31 25.35
C GLY A 186 8.09 45.95 26.62
N THR A 187 7.57 47.18 26.48
CA THR A 187 6.82 47.82 27.58
C THR A 187 5.46 47.13 27.74
N GLY A 188 5.10 46.77 28.96
CA GLY A 188 3.85 46.09 29.28
C GLY A 188 4.06 44.82 30.09
N THR A 189 2.98 44.12 30.31
CA THR A 189 2.99 42.80 31.01
C THR A 189 3.19 41.67 29.99
N ASP A 190 4.21 40.87 30.19
CA ASP A 190 4.39 39.66 29.36
C ASP A 190 3.22 38.69 29.49
N ILE A 191 2.64 38.30 28.38
CA ILE A 191 1.47 37.41 28.31
C ILE A 191 1.80 35.97 27.98
N SER A 192 3.06 35.67 27.76
CA SER A 192 3.51 34.31 27.29
C SER A 192 3.08 33.19 28.22
N THR A 193 3.17 33.43 29.55
CA THR A 193 2.74 32.45 30.55
C THR A 193 1.22 32.31 30.60
N ALA A 194 0.46 33.39 30.46
CA ALA A 194 -1.01 33.34 30.48
C ALA A 194 -1.59 32.73 29.20
N LEU A 195 -0.86 32.81 28.11
CA LEU A 195 -1.19 32.11 26.86
C LEU A 195 -0.73 30.65 26.84
N ASP A 196 0.15 30.23 27.77
CA ASP A 196 0.79 28.93 27.82
C ASP A 196 1.55 28.56 26.50
N ILE A 197 2.29 29.53 25.94
CA ILE A 197 3.01 29.34 24.67
C ILE A 197 4.04 28.20 24.73
N ALA A 198 4.45 27.76 25.92
CA ALA A 198 5.36 26.62 26.10
C ALA A 198 4.74 25.28 25.62
N GLN A 199 3.42 25.21 25.52
CA GLN A 199 2.67 24.05 25.03
C GLN A 199 2.17 24.25 23.58
N ASP A 200 2.54 25.33 22.91
CA ASP A 200 2.16 25.62 21.56
C ASP A 200 2.83 24.66 20.58
N GLN A 201 2.13 24.35 19.48
CA GLN A 201 2.68 23.54 18.41
C GLN A 201 3.44 24.41 17.42
N GLN A 202 4.77 24.37 17.48
CA GLN A 202 5.63 25.04 16.51
C GLN A 202 6.11 24.05 15.44
N VAL A 203 5.96 24.42 14.17
CA VAL A 203 6.40 23.62 13.03
C VAL A 203 7.20 24.52 12.09
N SER A 204 8.44 24.13 11.80
CA SER A 204 9.25 24.79 10.76
C SER A 204 8.74 24.40 9.37
N GLY A 205 8.91 25.30 8.40
CA GLY A 205 8.64 25.01 7.01
C GLY A 205 9.60 23.95 6.44
N THR A 206 9.28 23.44 5.28
CA THR A 206 10.12 22.47 4.57
C THR A 206 10.37 22.93 3.15
N ASP A 207 11.56 22.61 2.62
CA ASP A 207 11.88 22.86 1.22
C ASP A 207 11.09 21.93 0.31
N SER A 208 10.92 22.34 -0.96
CA SER A 208 10.39 21.43 -1.96
C SER A 208 11.37 20.27 -2.18
N ARG A 209 10.85 19.06 -2.23
CA ARG A 209 11.63 17.84 -2.43
C ARG A 209 10.87 16.84 -3.29
N ALA A 210 11.57 15.93 -3.91
CA ALA A 210 10.91 14.77 -4.49
C ALA A 210 10.24 13.92 -3.40
N GLU A 211 9.14 13.29 -3.74
CA GLU A 211 8.55 12.24 -2.90
C GLU A 211 9.58 11.15 -2.62
N THR A 212 9.59 10.64 -1.40
CA THR A 212 10.31 9.41 -1.10
C THR A 212 9.66 8.23 -1.83
N PRO A 213 10.38 7.11 -2.04
CA PRO A 213 9.81 5.91 -2.63
C PRO A 213 8.56 5.39 -1.91
N SER A 214 8.54 5.47 -0.59
CA SER A 214 7.39 5.06 0.24
C SER A 214 6.19 5.99 0.06
N GLU A 215 6.39 7.31 0.00
CA GLU A 215 5.33 8.29 -0.25
C GLU A 215 4.75 8.10 -1.66
N THR A 216 5.61 7.91 -2.66
CA THR A 216 5.20 7.62 -4.04
C THR A 216 4.34 6.35 -4.10
N PHE A 217 4.79 5.26 -3.46
CA PHE A 217 4.04 4.00 -3.39
C PHE A 217 2.66 4.20 -2.74
N LEU A 218 2.60 4.84 -1.58
CA LEU A 218 1.34 5.04 -0.86
C LEU A 218 0.36 5.90 -1.65
N ARG A 219 0.82 6.96 -2.31
CA ARG A 219 -0.01 7.81 -3.17
C ARG A 219 -0.55 7.02 -4.38
N LEU A 220 0.31 6.30 -5.09
CA LEU A 220 -0.10 5.51 -6.25
C LEU A 220 -1.06 4.39 -5.86
N PHE A 221 -0.80 3.69 -4.75
CA PHE A 221 -1.66 2.62 -4.24
C PHE A 221 -3.03 3.16 -3.77
N GLY A 222 -3.07 4.39 -3.25
CA GLY A 222 -4.32 5.08 -2.92
C GLY A 222 -5.12 5.52 -4.15
N SER A 223 -4.46 5.70 -5.30
CA SER A 223 -5.09 6.15 -6.54
C SER A 223 -5.56 5.01 -7.45
N ALA A 224 -4.84 3.87 -7.45
CA ALA A 224 -5.20 2.69 -8.22
C ALA A 224 -4.65 1.43 -7.54
N TYR A 225 -5.40 0.32 -7.64
CA TYR A 225 -4.96 -0.97 -7.11
C TYR A 225 -4.07 -1.71 -8.11
N PHE A 226 -2.98 -2.27 -7.60
CA PHE A 226 -2.06 -3.17 -8.32
C PHE A 226 -1.56 -4.27 -7.36
N GLY A 227 -1.47 -5.50 -7.89
CA GLY A 227 -0.96 -6.65 -7.11
C GLY A 227 0.55 -6.77 -7.12
N GLY A 228 1.22 -6.13 -8.10
CA GLY A 228 2.68 -6.12 -8.19
C GLY A 228 3.25 -4.70 -8.31
N PHE A 229 4.46 -4.50 -7.77
CA PHE A 229 5.15 -3.22 -7.75
C PHE A 229 6.64 -3.38 -8.04
N ILE A 230 7.19 -2.52 -8.91
CA ILE A 230 8.61 -2.46 -9.24
C ILE A 230 9.06 -0.98 -9.21
N TRP A 231 10.22 -0.74 -8.64
CA TRP A 231 10.87 0.56 -8.58
C TRP A 231 12.13 0.56 -9.45
N ILE A 232 12.14 1.33 -10.55
CA ILE A 232 13.29 1.41 -11.47
C ILE A 232 14.34 2.45 -11.03
N PRO A 233 13.95 3.65 -10.54
CA PRO A 233 14.94 4.68 -10.21
C PRO A 233 15.97 4.19 -9.17
N SER A 234 17.10 4.86 -9.11
CA SER A 234 18.08 4.58 -8.05
C SER A 234 17.45 4.76 -6.67
N ILE A 235 17.77 3.86 -5.76
CA ILE A 235 17.22 3.86 -4.41
C ILE A 235 18.30 3.43 -3.41
N SER A 236 18.39 4.15 -2.28
CA SER A 236 19.27 3.75 -1.18
C SER A 236 18.70 2.51 -0.46
N ASP A 237 19.57 1.75 0.21
CA ASP A 237 19.12 0.60 1.01
C ASP A 237 18.11 1.01 2.10
N SER A 238 18.30 2.18 2.73
CA SER A 238 17.38 2.68 3.76
C SER A 238 16.00 2.99 3.19
N ASP A 239 15.95 3.68 2.05
CA ASP A 239 14.69 4.01 1.39
C ASP A 239 14.00 2.76 0.85
N PHE A 240 14.79 1.80 0.34
CA PHE A 240 14.26 0.51 -0.10
C PHE A 240 13.62 -0.27 1.06
N MET A 241 14.25 -0.31 2.23
CA MET A 241 13.69 -0.98 3.41
C MET A 241 12.42 -0.28 3.92
N SER A 242 12.40 1.05 3.87
CA SER A 242 11.20 1.84 4.21
C SER A 242 10.05 1.56 3.23
N LEU A 243 10.36 1.49 1.92
CA LEU A 243 9.41 1.09 0.88
C LEU A 243 8.90 -0.34 1.08
N ALA A 244 9.79 -1.29 1.35
CA ALA A 244 9.41 -2.69 1.61
C ALA A 244 8.48 -2.82 2.82
N THR A 245 8.72 -2.04 3.86
CA THR A 245 7.85 -1.98 5.04
C THR A 245 6.47 -1.40 4.69
N ALA A 246 6.42 -0.35 3.88
CA ALA A 246 5.15 0.22 3.41
C ALA A 246 4.35 -0.77 2.54
N VAL A 247 5.03 -1.52 1.67
CA VAL A 247 4.41 -2.57 0.84
C VAL A 247 3.91 -3.73 1.70
N GLN A 248 4.65 -4.14 2.74
CA GLN A 248 4.23 -5.22 3.65
C GLN A 248 2.88 -4.92 4.32
N GLY A 249 2.58 -3.66 4.56
CA GLY A 249 1.30 -3.23 5.13
C GLY A 249 0.12 -3.19 4.13
N LYS A 250 0.33 -3.59 2.88
CA LYS A 250 -0.67 -3.52 1.79
C LYS A 250 -0.82 -4.86 1.09
N ASN A 251 -1.97 -5.06 0.44
CA ASN A 251 -2.24 -6.24 -0.39
C ASN A 251 -1.55 -6.11 -1.76
N CYS A 252 -0.23 -6.09 -1.77
CA CYS A 252 0.62 -5.91 -2.94
C CYS A 252 1.95 -6.62 -2.72
N MET A 253 2.58 -7.11 -3.80
CA MET A 253 3.94 -7.65 -3.78
C MET A 253 4.91 -6.69 -4.47
N MET A 254 6.11 -6.53 -3.90
CA MET A 254 7.21 -5.80 -4.53
C MET A 254 8.28 -6.78 -5.04
N PHE A 255 8.83 -6.49 -6.22
CA PHE A 255 9.90 -7.27 -6.83
C PHE A 255 11.12 -6.40 -7.08
N LYS A 256 12.31 -6.92 -6.75
CA LYS A 256 13.58 -6.24 -6.97
C LYS A 256 14.64 -7.22 -7.45
N ALA A 257 15.26 -6.91 -8.58
CA ALA A 257 16.46 -7.59 -9.05
C ALA A 257 17.71 -6.96 -8.44
N VAL A 258 18.66 -7.80 -8.04
CA VAL A 258 19.99 -7.43 -7.54
C VAL A 258 21.05 -8.22 -8.29
N SER A 259 22.22 -7.60 -8.54
CA SER A 259 23.31 -8.21 -9.29
C SER A 259 24.56 -8.49 -8.46
N SER A 260 24.62 -7.98 -7.22
CA SER A 260 25.72 -8.22 -6.30
C SER A 260 25.39 -9.30 -5.28
N ILE A 261 26.28 -10.25 -5.07
CA ILE A 261 26.13 -11.25 -4.00
C ILE A 261 26.17 -10.61 -2.61
N ALA A 262 26.78 -9.44 -2.46
CA ALA A 262 26.74 -8.67 -1.22
C ALA A 262 25.32 -8.22 -0.87
N ASP A 263 24.49 -7.88 -1.86
CA ASP A 263 23.08 -7.55 -1.64
C ASP A 263 22.29 -8.75 -1.08
N VAL A 264 22.70 -9.96 -1.42
CA VAL A 264 22.09 -11.19 -0.92
C VAL A 264 22.54 -11.52 0.50
N THR A 265 23.84 -11.36 0.82
CA THR A 265 24.43 -11.86 2.07
C THR A 265 24.43 -10.86 3.23
N SER A 266 24.42 -9.57 2.94
CA SER A 266 24.46 -8.49 3.94
C SER A 266 23.60 -7.27 3.60
N GLY A 267 23.24 -7.12 2.32
CA GLY A 267 22.42 -6.00 1.82
C GLY A 267 20.91 -6.26 1.92
N VAL A 268 20.17 -5.81 0.91
CA VAL A 268 18.71 -5.79 0.93
C VAL A 268 18.09 -7.19 1.02
N GLY A 269 18.66 -8.20 0.36
CA GLY A 269 18.13 -9.58 0.42
C GLY A 269 18.17 -10.16 1.84
N PHE A 270 19.32 -10.04 2.52
CA PHE A 270 19.47 -10.45 3.90
C PHE A 270 18.51 -9.69 4.84
N LYS A 271 18.40 -8.37 4.68
CA LYS A 271 17.54 -7.52 5.51
C LYS A 271 16.05 -7.87 5.35
N ILE A 272 15.57 -8.10 4.12
CA ILE A 272 14.19 -8.50 3.82
C ILE A 272 13.84 -9.81 4.52
N LYS A 273 14.71 -10.82 4.43
CA LYS A 273 14.50 -12.10 5.09
C LYS A 273 14.45 -11.96 6.62
N ASN A 274 15.42 -11.25 7.21
CA ASN A 274 15.52 -11.12 8.68
C ASN A 274 14.35 -10.34 9.29
N GLN A 275 13.77 -9.39 8.54
CA GLN A 275 12.60 -8.63 8.97
C GLN A 275 11.28 -9.32 8.57
N SER A 276 11.35 -10.50 7.95
CA SER A 276 10.17 -11.28 7.51
C SER A 276 9.22 -10.48 6.60
N LEU A 277 9.76 -9.63 5.73
CA LEU A 277 8.99 -8.82 4.78
C LEU A 277 8.58 -9.68 3.57
N SER A 278 7.62 -10.57 3.78
CA SER A 278 7.21 -11.61 2.83
C SER A 278 6.59 -11.07 1.53
N HIS A 279 6.04 -9.85 1.54
CA HIS A 279 5.50 -9.20 0.35
C HIS A 279 6.59 -8.67 -0.60
N THR A 280 7.85 -8.69 -0.20
CA THR A 280 8.97 -8.29 -1.04
C THR A 280 9.75 -9.50 -1.52
N ARG A 281 9.88 -9.66 -2.84
CA ARG A 281 10.65 -10.72 -3.47
C ARG A 281 11.92 -10.17 -4.08
N ILE A 282 13.07 -10.66 -3.60
CA ILE A 282 14.38 -10.35 -4.15
C ILE A 282 14.78 -11.44 -5.15
N LEU A 283 15.30 -11.01 -6.31
CA LEU A 283 15.79 -11.89 -7.37
C LEU A 283 17.25 -11.58 -7.64
N TYR A 284 18.08 -12.60 -7.78
CA TYR A 284 19.51 -12.44 -8.07
C TYR A 284 19.85 -12.88 -9.48
N SER A 285 20.62 -12.07 -10.18
CA SER A 285 21.33 -12.44 -11.40
C SER A 285 22.54 -11.54 -11.59
N SER A 286 23.71 -12.13 -11.78
CA SER A 286 24.95 -11.39 -12.12
C SER A 286 24.92 -10.84 -13.56
N LYS A 287 24.03 -11.33 -14.40
CA LYS A 287 23.88 -10.93 -15.81
C LYS A 287 22.95 -9.74 -16.01
N ASN A 288 21.96 -9.56 -15.15
CA ASN A 288 20.93 -8.55 -15.29
C ASN A 288 21.14 -7.48 -14.21
N SER A 289 21.76 -6.36 -14.58
CA SER A 289 22.04 -5.24 -13.67
C SER A 289 20.87 -4.26 -13.52
N ASP A 290 19.80 -4.46 -14.29
CA ASP A 290 18.58 -3.68 -14.27
C ASP A 290 17.41 -4.44 -13.60
N GLN A 291 16.18 -3.95 -13.71
CA GLN A 291 15.00 -4.61 -13.15
C GLN A 291 14.30 -5.58 -14.12
N SER A 292 14.91 -5.95 -15.25
CA SER A 292 14.31 -6.83 -16.25
C SER A 292 13.94 -8.20 -15.70
N LEU A 293 14.80 -8.80 -14.89
CA LEU A 293 14.48 -10.07 -14.21
C LEU A 293 13.27 -9.94 -13.29
N ALA A 294 13.17 -8.84 -12.55
CA ALA A 294 12.03 -8.56 -11.67
C ALA A 294 10.75 -8.37 -12.48
N SER A 295 10.82 -7.65 -13.60
CA SER A 295 9.70 -7.38 -14.50
C SER A 295 9.19 -8.67 -15.17
N ALA A 296 10.09 -9.54 -15.64
CA ALA A 296 9.73 -10.82 -16.21
C ALA A 296 9.05 -11.73 -15.17
N TYR A 297 9.68 -11.85 -14.00
CA TYR A 297 9.17 -12.68 -12.92
C TYR A 297 7.79 -12.20 -12.44
N ALA A 298 7.66 -10.90 -12.19
CA ALA A 298 6.40 -10.30 -11.76
C ALA A 298 5.29 -10.50 -12.80
N SER A 299 5.59 -10.24 -14.08
CA SER A 299 4.61 -10.44 -15.17
C SER A 299 4.12 -11.86 -15.26
N TYR A 300 5.03 -12.83 -15.15
CA TYR A 300 4.67 -14.25 -15.20
C TYR A 300 3.83 -14.64 -13.97
N LEU A 301 4.25 -14.30 -12.76
CA LEU A 301 3.54 -14.61 -11.51
C LEU A 301 2.13 -13.99 -11.49
N LEU A 302 2.02 -12.71 -11.84
CA LEU A 302 0.77 -11.97 -11.86
C LEU A 302 -0.19 -12.38 -12.99
N SER A 303 0.27 -13.21 -13.93
CA SER A 303 -0.59 -13.80 -14.96
C SER A 303 -1.52 -14.90 -14.43
N THR A 304 -1.42 -15.27 -13.13
CA THR A 304 -2.26 -16.27 -12.49
C THR A 304 -3.75 -15.91 -12.61
N ASN A 305 -4.52 -16.77 -13.26
CA ASN A 305 -5.95 -16.56 -13.46
C ASN A 305 -6.75 -17.18 -12.30
N PHE A 306 -7.05 -16.38 -11.30
CA PHE A 306 -7.81 -16.84 -10.13
C PHE A 306 -9.30 -17.15 -10.39
N ARG A 307 -9.81 -16.83 -11.58
CA ARG A 307 -11.18 -17.17 -12.00
C ARG A 307 -11.29 -18.50 -12.74
N GLY A 308 -10.15 -19.08 -13.11
CA GLY A 308 -10.07 -20.36 -13.81
C GLY A 308 -10.21 -21.56 -12.88
N SER A 309 -10.17 -22.74 -13.46
CA SER A 309 -10.09 -24.02 -12.76
C SER A 309 -8.70 -24.63 -12.95
N ASN A 310 -8.05 -25.07 -11.88
CA ASN A 310 -6.67 -25.58 -11.89
C ASN A 310 -5.66 -24.61 -12.52
N THR A 311 -5.80 -23.33 -12.18
CA THR A 311 -4.98 -22.24 -12.73
C THR A 311 -3.98 -21.67 -11.74
N ALA A 312 -3.99 -22.13 -10.47
CA ALA A 312 -2.94 -21.82 -9.52
C ALA A 312 -1.58 -22.25 -10.06
N MET A 313 -0.58 -21.40 -9.89
CA MET A 313 0.71 -21.59 -10.53
C MET A 313 1.84 -21.38 -9.52
N THR A 314 2.96 -22.07 -9.73
CA THR A 314 4.22 -21.78 -9.05
C THR A 314 5.25 -21.25 -10.03
N MET A 315 6.16 -20.42 -9.55
CA MET A 315 7.28 -19.92 -10.36
C MET A 315 8.43 -20.92 -10.49
N HIS A 316 8.48 -21.94 -9.64
CA HIS A 316 9.56 -22.92 -9.68
C HIS A 316 9.62 -23.65 -11.03
N LEU A 317 10.83 -23.72 -11.61
CA LEU A 317 11.13 -24.33 -12.90
C LEU A 317 10.41 -23.69 -14.11
N LYS A 318 9.86 -22.48 -13.98
CA LYS A 318 9.33 -21.74 -15.13
C LYS A 318 10.46 -21.15 -15.98
N THR A 319 10.19 -20.92 -17.27
CA THR A 319 11.11 -20.26 -18.19
C THR A 319 10.63 -18.84 -18.44
N LEU A 320 11.54 -17.87 -18.35
CA LEU A 320 11.26 -16.45 -18.61
C LEU A 320 11.73 -16.08 -20.03
N SER A 321 10.88 -15.37 -20.76
CA SER A 321 11.18 -14.90 -22.11
C SER A 321 12.01 -13.62 -22.07
N GLY A 322 13.03 -13.52 -22.95
CA GLY A 322 13.83 -12.30 -23.07
C GLY A 322 14.80 -12.01 -21.93
N ILE A 323 14.98 -12.95 -21.00
CA ILE A 323 15.93 -12.86 -19.89
C ILE A 323 17.02 -13.89 -20.05
N GLU A 324 18.27 -13.46 -19.91
CA GLU A 324 19.42 -14.36 -19.90
C GLU A 324 19.52 -15.07 -18.54
N ALA A 325 19.59 -16.40 -18.56
CA ALA A 325 19.80 -17.16 -17.33
C ALA A 325 21.25 -17.01 -16.86
N ASP A 326 21.46 -16.96 -15.56
CA ASP A 326 22.79 -16.80 -14.97
C ASP A 326 23.55 -18.13 -14.95
N ASP A 327 24.56 -18.24 -15.77
CA ASP A 327 25.45 -19.40 -15.89
C ASP A 327 26.58 -19.42 -14.84
N SER A 328 26.74 -18.34 -14.08
CA SER A 328 27.74 -18.24 -13.02
C SER A 328 27.28 -18.84 -11.68
N ILE A 329 25.98 -19.13 -11.56
CA ILE A 329 25.40 -19.68 -10.32
C ILE A 329 25.74 -21.18 -10.23
N ASN A 330 26.72 -21.50 -9.40
CA ASN A 330 27.06 -22.88 -9.01
C ASN A 330 26.34 -23.29 -7.72
N ASP A 331 26.51 -24.54 -7.28
CA ASP A 331 25.86 -25.07 -6.07
C ASP A 331 26.15 -24.25 -4.81
N THR A 332 27.36 -23.71 -4.65
CA THR A 332 27.71 -22.88 -3.48
C THR A 332 26.94 -21.56 -3.49
N VAL A 333 26.90 -20.89 -4.64
CA VAL A 333 26.11 -19.66 -4.80
C VAL A 333 24.62 -19.96 -4.60
N LEU A 334 24.11 -21.04 -5.20
CA LEU A 334 22.73 -21.46 -5.03
C LEU A 334 22.36 -21.70 -3.57
N GLN A 335 23.20 -22.39 -2.79
CA GLN A 335 22.97 -22.56 -1.34
C GLN A 335 22.95 -21.23 -0.60
N THR A 336 23.77 -20.28 -1.02
CA THR A 336 23.75 -18.92 -0.46
C THR A 336 22.44 -18.20 -0.78
N LEU A 337 21.93 -18.32 -2.00
CA LEU A 337 20.63 -17.75 -2.40
C LEU A 337 19.49 -18.38 -1.60
N VAL A 338 19.45 -19.71 -1.51
CA VAL A 338 18.44 -20.46 -0.76
C VAL A 338 18.46 -20.08 0.72
N SER A 339 19.64 -20.02 1.33
CA SER A 339 19.78 -19.67 2.74
C SER A 339 19.37 -18.23 3.05
N ASN A 340 19.40 -17.33 2.07
CA ASN A 340 18.94 -15.93 2.20
C ASN A 340 17.56 -15.66 1.60
N GLY A 341 16.89 -16.70 1.06
CA GLY A 341 15.53 -16.57 0.57
C GLY A 341 15.42 -15.73 -0.72
N VAL A 342 16.45 -15.78 -1.57
CA VAL A 342 16.53 -15.02 -2.82
C VAL A 342 16.29 -15.95 -4.00
N ASP A 343 15.33 -15.59 -4.86
CA ASP A 343 15.03 -16.34 -6.08
C ASP A 343 16.03 -15.99 -7.18
N SER A 344 16.15 -16.85 -8.19
CA SER A 344 17.08 -16.63 -9.30
C SER A 344 16.58 -17.25 -10.61
N TYR A 345 17.19 -16.83 -11.74
CA TYR A 345 16.99 -17.44 -13.04
C TYR A 345 18.32 -18.01 -13.54
N LEU A 346 18.43 -19.33 -13.56
CA LEU A 346 19.68 -20.05 -13.73
C LEU A 346 19.51 -21.29 -14.64
N TYR A 347 20.59 -21.97 -14.95
CA TYR A 347 20.54 -23.22 -15.72
C TYR A 347 20.39 -24.43 -14.80
N VAL A 348 19.32 -25.20 -15.01
CA VAL A 348 19.09 -26.52 -14.40
C VAL A 348 19.22 -27.58 -15.50
N ALA A 349 20.21 -28.44 -15.41
CA ALA A 349 20.50 -29.46 -16.42
C ALA A 349 20.57 -28.88 -17.86
N GLY A 350 21.15 -27.70 -18.03
CA GLY A 350 21.29 -26.99 -19.30
C GLY A 350 20.04 -26.25 -19.79
N LEU A 351 18.96 -26.25 -19.02
CA LEU A 351 17.73 -25.52 -19.35
C LEU A 351 17.58 -24.26 -18.46
N PRO A 352 17.25 -23.09 -19.04
CA PRO A 352 17.04 -21.88 -18.28
C PRO A 352 15.73 -21.96 -17.46
N LYS A 353 15.84 -21.87 -16.14
CA LYS A 353 14.72 -22.07 -15.20
C LYS A 353 14.78 -21.09 -14.02
N VAL A 354 13.61 -20.70 -13.55
CA VAL A 354 13.48 -20.01 -12.27
C VAL A 354 13.69 -21.00 -11.14
N TRP A 355 14.54 -20.59 -10.20
CA TRP A 355 14.71 -21.30 -8.93
C TRP A 355 14.13 -20.47 -7.80
N THR A 356 13.05 -20.94 -7.20
CA THR A 356 12.37 -20.25 -6.11
C THR A 356 12.85 -20.74 -4.76
N THR A 357 12.78 -19.85 -3.78
CA THR A 357 13.13 -20.12 -2.39
C THR A 357 11.95 -19.75 -1.48
N SER A 358 11.92 -20.34 -0.29
CA SER A 358 10.81 -20.05 0.63
C SER A 358 10.87 -18.63 1.23
N ALA A 359 12.03 -18.04 1.43
CA ALA A 359 12.19 -16.72 2.07
C ALA A 359 11.19 -16.45 3.23
N ASN A 360 10.85 -17.46 4.00
CA ASN A 360 9.74 -17.62 4.95
C ASN A 360 8.43 -18.13 4.30
N ILE A 361 8.11 -17.72 3.08
CA ILE A 361 6.93 -18.16 2.31
C ILE A 361 7.22 -18.01 0.80
N TYR A 362 6.72 -18.91 -0.03
CA TYR A 362 6.90 -18.83 -1.49
C TYR A 362 6.08 -17.69 -2.09
N SER A 363 6.56 -17.13 -3.20
CA SER A 363 5.93 -15.97 -3.87
C SER A 363 4.50 -16.24 -4.35
N ASP A 364 4.23 -17.44 -4.82
CA ASP A 364 2.89 -17.87 -5.24
C ASP A 364 1.92 -17.97 -4.05
N GLU A 365 2.40 -18.43 -2.90
CA GLU A 365 1.57 -18.45 -1.67
C GLU A 365 1.25 -17.05 -1.17
N VAL A 366 2.19 -16.09 -1.26
CA VAL A 366 1.94 -14.68 -0.91
C VAL A 366 0.88 -14.09 -1.85
N LEU A 367 1.02 -14.30 -3.17
CA LEU A 367 0.03 -13.82 -4.13
C LEU A 367 -1.36 -14.44 -3.89
N ASN A 368 -1.42 -15.74 -3.57
CA ASN A 368 -2.65 -16.42 -3.23
C ASN A 368 -3.33 -15.84 -1.99
N GLN A 369 -2.55 -15.50 -0.96
CA GLN A 369 -3.06 -14.84 0.25
C GLN A 369 -3.62 -13.45 -0.05
N ILE A 370 -2.90 -12.64 -0.84
CA ILE A 370 -3.32 -11.30 -1.25
C ILE A 370 -4.62 -11.36 -2.04
N TRP A 371 -4.70 -12.25 -3.04
CA TRP A 371 -5.92 -12.45 -3.81
C TRP A 371 -7.09 -12.88 -2.93
N PHE A 372 -6.89 -13.87 -2.05
CA PHE A 372 -7.96 -14.39 -1.20
C PHE A 372 -8.50 -13.32 -0.24
N ALA A 373 -7.60 -12.59 0.44
CA ALA A 373 -7.99 -11.52 1.34
C ALA A 373 -8.81 -10.43 0.63
N ASN A 374 -8.33 -9.96 -0.53
CA ASN A 374 -9.02 -8.98 -1.35
C ASN A 374 -10.40 -9.48 -1.82
N SER A 375 -10.49 -10.73 -2.28
CA SER A 375 -11.76 -11.30 -2.76
C SER A 375 -12.79 -11.46 -1.62
N ILE A 376 -12.36 -11.83 -0.42
CA ILE A 376 -13.23 -11.88 0.76
C ILE A 376 -13.75 -10.48 1.14
N GLU A 377 -12.89 -9.46 1.14
CA GLU A 377 -13.27 -8.08 1.42
C GLU A 377 -14.34 -7.58 0.45
N VAL A 378 -14.10 -7.77 -0.85
CA VAL A 378 -15.04 -7.38 -1.92
C VAL A 378 -16.35 -8.17 -1.83
N ALA A 379 -16.31 -9.47 -1.55
CA ALA A 379 -17.49 -10.30 -1.41
C ALA A 379 -18.37 -9.82 -0.25
N GLY A 380 -17.76 -9.49 0.90
CA GLY A 380 -18.48 -8.93 2.05
C GLY A 380 -19.14 -7.58 1.73
N PHE A 381 -18.38 -6.66 1.14
CA PHE A 381 -18.92 -5.36 0.72
C PHE A 381 -20.09 -5.53 -0.27
N ASN A 382 -19.90 -6.32 -1.31
CA ASN A 382 -20.94 -6.52 -2.33
C ASN A 382 -22.20 -7.18 -1.75
N CYS A 383 -22.05 -8.12 -0.82
CA CYS A 383 -23.18 -8.73 -0.14
C CYS A 383 -24.02 -7.68 0.61
N LEU A 384 -23.36 -6.75 1.31
CA LEU A 384 -24.04 -5.67 2.03
C LEU A 384 -24.63 -4.61 1.09
N ALA A 385 -23.89 -4.22 0.05
CA ALA A 385 -24.24 -3.11 -0.84
C ALA A 385 -25.33 -3.48 -1.87
N GLN A 386 -25.33 -4.72 -2.38
CA GLN A 386 -26.24 -5.16 -3.44
C GLN A 386 -27.59 -5.66 -2.92
N THR A 387 -27.74 -5.87 -1.63
CA THR A 387 -29.01 -6.28 -1.05
C THR A 387 -30.02 -5.13 -1.15
N GLY A 388 -31.02 -5.26 -2.00
CA GLY A 388 -32.00 -4.21 -2.31
C GLY A 388 -32.85 -3.73 -1.13
N SER A 389 -32.85 -4.48 -0.01
CA SER A 389 -33.57 -4.09 1.22
C SER A 389 -32.56 -3.91 2.38
N LYS A 390 -32.36 -4.92 3.16
CA LYS A 390 -31.36 -4.99 4.26
C LYS A 390 -30.98 -6.44 4.50
N ILE A 391 -29.75 -6.68 4.97
CA ILE A 391 -29.38 -7.93 5.60
C ILE A 391 -29.81 -7.84 7.08
N PRO A 392 -30.79 -8.65 7.53
CA PRO A 392 -31.27 -8.54 8.91
C PRO A 392 -30.24 -9.09 9.89
N GLN A 393 -30.19 -8.54 11.11
CA GLN A 393 -29.40 -9.08 12.22
C GLN A 393 -30.05 -10.34 12.79
N THR A 394 -30.04 -11.41 12.02
CA THR A 394 -30.60 -12.73 12.33
C THR A 394 -29.68 -13.83 11.79
N GLU A 395 -29.90 -15.08 12.17
CA GLU A 395 -29.15 -16.21 11.60
C GLU A 395 -29.31 -16.31 10.08
N TYR A 396 -30.47 -15.90 9.55
CA TYR A 396 -30.66 -15.80 8.09
C TYR A 396 -29.71 -14.77 7.45
N GLY A 397 -29.61 -13.56 8.02
CA GLY A 397 -28.68 -12.55 7.50
C GLY A 397 -27.21 -13.00 7.61
N MET A 398 -26.85 -13.70 8.68
CA MET A 398 -25.51 -14.31 8.81
C MET A 398 -25.28 -15.40 7.78
N SER A 399 -26.32 -16.17 7.42
CA SER A 399 -26.18 -17.19 6.37
C SER A 399 -25.92 -16.57 4.99
N LEU A 400 -26.51 -15.43 4.67
CA LEU A 400 -26.25 -14.70 3.42
C LEU A 400 -24.79 -14.22 3.34
N LEU A 401 -24.26 -13.63 4.41
CA LEU A 401 -22.87 -13.22 4.48
C LEU A 401 -21.90 -14.41 4.34
N LYS A 402 -22.17 -15.50 5.08
CA LYS A 402 -21.37 -16.71 4.98
C LYS A 402 -21.38 -17.33 3.58
N SER A 403 -22.53 -17.34 2.90
CA SER A 403 -22.63 -17.83 1.52
C SER A 403 -21.86 -16.97 0.51
N ALA A 404 -21.79 -15.64 0.72
CA ALA A 404 -20.95 -14.78 -0.10
C ALA A 404 -19.46 -15.14 0.05
N TYR A 405 -18.98 -15.34 1.27
CA TYR A 405 -17.61 -15.76 1.53
C TYR A 405 -17.32 -17.19 1.05
N GLU A 406 -18.29 -18.09 1.18
CA GLU A 406 -18.19 -19.47 0.71
C GLU A 406 -17.95 -19.55 -0.80
N THR A 407 -18.55 -18.67 -1.57
CA THR A 407 -18.32 -18.56 -3.03
C THR A 407 -16.82 -18.34 -3.33
N ILE A 408 -16.13 -17.50 -2.55
CA ILE A 408 -14.70 -17.25 -2.70
C ILE A 408 -13.88 -18.48 -2.27
N CYS A 409 -14.27 -19.14 -1.18
CA CYS A 409 -13.60 -20.37 -0.76
C CYS A 409 -13.72 -21.49 -1.81
N LEU A 410 -14.90 -21.65 -2.42
CA LEU A 410 -15.14 -22.60 -3.52
C LEU A 410 -14.29 -22.24 -4.76
N GLN A 411 -14.17 -20.94 -5.10
CA GLN A 411 -13.29 -20.51 -6.18
C GLN A 411 -11.82 -20.80 -5.88
N ALA A 412 -11.37 -20.61 -4.64
CA ALA A 412 -10.01 -20.97 -4.20
C ALA A 412 -9.71 -22.47 -4.34
N VAL A 413 -10.71 -23.32 -4.08
CA VAL A 413 -10.60 -24.76 -4.28
C VAL A 413 -10.61 -25.10 -5.78
N ALA A 414 -11.50 -24.47 -6.55
CA ALA A 414 -11.63 -24.74 -7.99
C ALA A 414 -10.37 -24.35 -8.77
N ASN A 415 -9.71 -23.25 -8.41
CA ASN A 415 -8.48 -22.84 -9.08
C ASN A 415 -7.21 -23.54 -8.59
N GLY A 416 -7.31 -24.33 -7.50
CA GLY A 416 -6.19 -25.11 -6.94
C GLY A 416 -5.34 -24.36 -5.91
N VAL A 417 -5.74 -23.16 -5.50
CA VAL A 417 -5.08 -22.42 -4.39
C VAL A 417 -5.32 -23.13 -3.05
N ALA A 418 -6.52 -23.65 -2.85
CA ALA A 418 -6.89 -24.38 -1.66
C ALA A 418 -7.34 -25.80 -1.98
N GLY A 419 -7.34 -26.68 -0.98
CA GLY A 419 -7.78 -28.06 -1.18
C GLY A 419 -7.98 -28.82 0.12
N ALA A 420 -8.75 -29.90 0.03
CA ALA A 420 -9.01 -30.83 1.11
C ALA A 420 -7.72 -31.40 1.71
N GLY A 421 -7.71 -31.61 3.02
CA GLY A 421 -6.58 -32.24 3.68
C GLY A 421 -6.55 -32.04 5.19
N LYS A 422 -5.50 -32.54 5.83
CA LYS A 422 -5.36 -32.48 7.28
C LYS A 422 -4.95 -31.08 7.77
N TRP A 423 -5.65 -30.56 8.76
CA TRP A 423 -5.25 -29.33 9.48
C TRP A 423 -4.19 -29.67 10.52
N THR A 424 -3.04 -29.01 10.45
CA THR A 424 -1.86 -29.33 11.28
C THR A 424 -1.58 -28.29 12.37
N ILE A 425 -2.22 -27.11 12.27
CA ILE A 425 -2.06 -26.03 13.25
C ILE A 425 -2.99 -26.33 14.44
N SER A 426 -2.54 -26.02 15.67
CA SER A 426 -3.31 -26.25 16.89
C SER A 426 -4.53 -25.33 17.03
N GLN A 427 -4.47 -24.15 16.42
CA GLN A 427 -5.52 -23.13 16.50
C GLN A 427 -6.74 -23.55 15.69
N THR A 428 -7.91 -23.58 16.34
CA THR A 428 -9.22 -23.88 15.74
C THR A 428 -10.28 -22.95 16.32
N PHE A 429 -11.43 -22.86 15.67
CA PHE A 429 -12.60 -22.10 16.16
C PHE A 429 -13.89 -22.86 15.88
N GLY A 430 -14.98 -22.49 16.56
CA GLY A 430 -16.23 -23.24 16.52
C GLY A 430 -16.09 -24.61 17.18
N ASP A 431 -16.79 -25.63 16.66
CA ASP A 431 -16.64 -27.02 17.10
C ASP A 431 -15.39 -27.64 16.45
N PRO A 432 -14.39 -28.09 17.22
CA PRO A 432 -13.14 -28.61 16.67
C PRO A 432 -13.30 -29.86 15.81
N SER A 433 -14.35 -30.66 16.01
CA SER A 433 -14.62 -31.86 15.20
C SER A 433 -15.20 -31.49 13.85
N VAL A 434 -16.16 -30.54 13.82
CA VAL A 434 -16.75 -30.01 12.61
C VAL A 434 -15.69 -29.22 11.80
N PHE A 435 -14.89 -28.42 12.48
CA PHE A 435 -13.76 -27.68 11.87
C PHE A 435 -12.82 -28.62 11.11
N LYS A 436 -12.31 -29.69 11.80
CA LYS A 436 -11.36 -30.61 11.18
C LYS A 436 -11.98 -31.41 10.05
N SER A 437 -13.24 -31.85 10.20
CA SER A 437 -13.93 -32.61 9.16
C SER A 437 -14.24 -31.76 7.93
N SER A 438 -14.61 -30.49 8.11
CA SER A 438 -14.82 -29.54 7.00
C SER A 438 -13.53 -29.27 6.21
N ILE A 439 -12.42 -29.00 6.90
CA ILE A 439 -11.12 -28.83 6.24
C ILE A 439 -10.69 -30.12 5.51
N ALA A 440 -10.90 -31.28 6.13
CA ALA A 440 -10.55 -32.56 5.52
C ALA A 440 -11.36 -32.87 4.26
N SER A 441 -12.60 -32.41 4.18
CA SER A 441 -13.53 -32.71 3.08
C SER A 441 -13.55 -31.62 2.01
N TYR A 442 -13.49 -30.34 2.42
CA TYR A 442 -13.70 -29.19 1.52
C TYR A 442 -12.49 -28.28 1.37
N GLY A 443 -11.51 -28.35 2.29
CA GLY A 443 -10.35 -27.46 2.29
C GLY A 443 -10.59 -26.11 2.99
N TYR A 444 -11.80 -25.85 3.47
CA TYR A 444 -12.14 -24.61 4.19
C TYR A 444 -13.20 -24.85 5.28
N TYR A 445 -13.31 -23.90 6.21
CA TYR A 445 -14.36 -23.86 7.22
C TYR A 445 -14.72 -22.41 7.54
N ILE A 446 -16.03 -22.09 7.55
CA ILE A 446 -16.56 -20.76 7.84
C ILE A 446 -17.42 -20.84 9.09
N TYR A 447 -17.13 -20.00 10.07
CA TYR A 447 -17.85 -19.97 11.33
C TYR A 447 -18.20 -18.54 11.74
N SER A 448 -19.33 -18.38 12.38
CA SER A 448 -19.69 -17.20 13.16
C SER A 448 -20.43 -17.63 14.42
N ALA A 449 -20.20 -16.91 15.51
CA ALA A 449 -21.00 -17.10 16.72
C ALA A 449 -22.48 -16.78 16.43
N PRO A 450 -23.46 -17.41 17.13
CA PRO A 450 -24.86 -17.09 17.00
C PRO A 450 -25.14 -15.61 17.34
N ILE A 451 -26.11 -15.01 16.64
CA ILE A 451 -26.56 -13.60 16.91
C ILE A 451 -26.98 -13.44 18.37
N SER A 452 -27.57 -14.48 18.99
CA SER A 452 -28.01 -14.44 20.39
C SER A 452 -26.88 -14.24 21.38
N SER A 453 -25.63 -14.57 21.01
CA SER A 453 -24.43 -14.39 21.84
C SER A 453 -23.80 -13.00 21.71
N GLN A 454 -24.31 -12.17 20.80
CA GLN A 454 -23.76 -10.84 20.53
C GLN A 454 -24.12 -9.86 21.66
N SER A 455 -23.22 -8.93 21.99
CA SER A 455 -23.47 -7.88 22.96
C SER A 455 -24.62 -6.93 22.53
N VAL A 456 -25.27 -6.30 23.49
CA VAL A 456 -26.32 -5.30 23.18
C VAL A 456 -25.73 -4.12 22.41
N ALA A 457 -24.54 -3.66 22.79
CA ALA A 457 -23.86 -2.54 22.14
C ALA A 457 -23.55 -2.85 20.66
N ASP A 458 -23.01 -4.04 20.34
CA ASP A 458 -22.73 -4.41 18.95
C ASP A 458 -24.01 -4.55 18.12
N ARG A 459 -25.13 -4.95 18.73
CA ARG A 459 -26.43 -4.99 18.07
C ARG A 459 -26.98 -3.60 17.78
N GLU A 460 -26.84 -2.67 18.72
CA GLU A 460 -27.22 -1.27 18.54
C GLU A 460 -26.37 -0.59 17.47
N ASP A 461 -25.07 -0.88 17.43
CA ASP A 461 -24.13 -0.45 16.38
C ASP A 461 -24.36 -1.15 15.02
N ARG A 462 -25.32 -2.07 14.94
CA ARG A 462 -25.63 -2.85 13.74
C ARG A 462 -24.47 -3.65 13.17
N LYS A 463 -23.53 -4.07 14.03
CA LYS A 463 -22.42 -4.95 13.65
C LYS A 463 -22.91 -6.38 13.47
N ALA A 464 -22.27 -7.11 12.55
CA ALA A 464 -22.43 -8.56 12.47
C ALA A 464 -21.50 -9.25 13.48
N PRO A 465 -21.85 -10.44 14.01
CA PRO A 465 -20.87 -11.28 14.70
C PRO A 465 -19.63 -11.53 13.83
N LEU A 466 -18.48 -11.69 14.48
CA LEU A 466 -17.23 -12.00 13.79
C LEU A 466 -17.40 -13.26 12.93
N VAL A 467 -17.11 -13.13 11.64
CA VAL A 467 -16.99 -14.28 10.73
C VAL A 467 -15.53 -14.72 10.69
N GLN A 468 -15.28 -15.98 11.00
CA GLN A 468 -13.97 -16.61 10.97
C GLN A 468 -13.91 -17.60 9.82
N ILE A 469 -12.84 -17.49 9.01
CA ILE A 469 -12.62 -18.35 7.84
C ILE A 469 -11.27 -19.05 8.03
N ALA A 470 -11.27 -20.37 8.00
CA ALA A 470 -10.07 -21.17 7.86
C ALA A 470 -10.02 -21.77 6.46
N ILE A 471 -8.90 -21.65 5.80
CA ILE A 471 -8.67 -22.21 4.46
C ILE A 471 -7.32 -22.92 4.45
N LYS A 472 -7.27 -24.10 3.83
CA LYS A 472 -6.05 -24.88 3.69
C LYS A 472 -5.48 -24.67 2.30
N PHE A 473 -4.42 -23.88 2.18
CA PHE A 473 -3.71 -23.72 0.93
C PHE A 473 -2.98 -25.00 0.53
N THR A 474 -2.91 -25.23 -0.78
CA THR A 474 -2.15 -26.31 -1.39
C THR A 474 -0.78 -25.76 -1.80
N GLY A 475 0.29 -26.36 -1.32
CA GLY A 475 1.63 -26.05 -1.82
C GLY A 475 1.89 -26.71 -3.18
N ALA A 476 2.94 -26.26 -3.88
CA ALA A 476 3.45 -26.90 -5.08
C ALA A 476 4.54 -27.92 -4.73
N ILE A 477 4.62 -29.02 -5.51
CA ILE A 477 5.73 -29.98 -5.40
C ILE A 477 6.89 -29.44 -6.24
N HIS A 478 8.03 -29.16 -5.59
CA HIS A 478 9.23 -28.61 -6.23
C HIS A 478 10.32 -29.67 -6.47
N SER A 479 10.30 -30.79 -5.71
CA SER A 479 11.26 -31.89 -5.84
C SER A 479 10.61 -33.24 -5.54
N THR A 480 11.19 -34.33 -6.04
CA THR A 480 10.75 -35.71 -5.76
C THR A 480 11.96 -36.62 -5.62
N ASP A 481 11.91 -37.51 -4.64
CA ASP A 481 12.88 -38.58 -4.47
C ASP A 481 12.25 -39.88 -4.93
N VAL A 482 12.96 -40.65 -5.76
CA VAL A 482 12.50 -41.95 -6.30
C VAL A 482 13.51 -43.04 -5.94
N LEU A 483 13.06 -44.06 -5.20
CA LEU A 483 13.85 -45.24 -4.94
C LEU A 483 13.47 -46.37 -5.93
N ILE A 484 14.43 -46.83 -6.72
CA ILE A 484 14.26 -47.94 -7.66
C ILE A 484 15.01 -49.15 -7.10
N LEU A 485 14.30 -50.20 -6.82
CA LEU A 485 14.86 -51.52 -6.44
C LEU A 485 14.79 -52.42 -7.64
N VAL A 486 15.94 -52.96 -8.06
CA VAL A 486 16.04 -53.91 -9.20
C VAL A 486 16.50 -55.25 -8.64
N ASN A 487 15.72 -56.32 -8.89
CA ASN A 487 16.10 -57.71 -8.64
C ASN A 487 16.44 -58.39 -9.98
N ARG A 488 17.57 -59.08 -10.05
CA ARG A 488 18.01 -59.90 -11.23
C ARG A 488 17.81 -61.37 -10.94
#